data_03be741f0fdd9bfd9697055854270f95
#
_entry.id   03be741f0fdd9bfd9697055854270f95
#
_cell.length_a   1.000
_cell.length_b   1.000
_cell.length_c   1.000
_cell.angle_alpha   90.00
_cell.angle_beta   90.00
_cell.angle_gamma   90.00
#
_symmetry.space_group_name_H-M   'P 1'
#
loop_
_entity.id
_entity.type
_entity.pdbx_description
1 polymer ?
#
loop_
_entity_poly.entity_id
_entity_poly.type
_entity_poly.pdbx_seq_one_letter_code
_entity_poly.pdbx_strand_id
1 'polypeptide(L)'
;VPHDDMYRRMRRLICFDMDSTRIQTECIDELAKRAGVGDKVSEITARAMHGEIDFKESFKERVALLKGLDASVMKDIAENMPITEGTDRLMSVLKTCGYKIAILSGGFTYFGEYLRKKYGIDYVYANELEIGDDGKLTGRYVGDIVDGQRKAELLKLIAQVERVNLAQTIAVGDGANDLPMIGEAGLGIAFHAKPRVVANAKQSINTMGIDGILYFLGFKDSYLGEQGKL
;
A
#
# COMPACT_ATOMS: atom_id res chain seq x y z
N VAL A 1 -15.36 -17.79 9.26
CA VAL A 1 -15.72 -18.30 7.92
C VAL A 1 -16.32 -17.11 7.17
N PRO A 2 -15.75 -16.73 6.01
CA PRO A 2 -16.30 -15.62 5.22
C PRO A 2 -17.74 -15.94 4.80
N HIS A 3 -18.66 -14.98 4.97
CA HIS A 3 -20.00 -15.12 4.44
C HIS A 3 -19.95 -15.32 2.91
N ASP A 4 -20.71 -16.25 2.41
CA ASP A 4 -20.85 -16.50 0.98
C ASP A 4 -21.70 -15.38 0.37
N ASP A 5 -21.02 -14.32 -0.02
CA ASP A 5 -21.61 -13.15 -0.65
C ASP A 5 -21.60 -13.35 -2.17
N MET A 6 -22.72 -13.10 -2.84
CA MET A 6 -22.83 -13.21 -4.28
C MET A 6 -21.75 -12.39 -5.03
N TYR A 7 -21.26 -11.32 -4.43
CA TYR A 7 -20.18 -10.49 -4.98
C TYR A 7 -18.78 -11.07 -4.78
N ARG A 8 -18.62 -12.08 -3.96
CA ARG A 8 -17.30 -12.68 -3.66
C ARG A 8 -16.55 -13.14 -4.90
N ARG A 9 -17.29 -13.75 -5.86
CA ARG A 9 -16.74 -14.21 -7.14
C ARG A 9 -16.78 -13.15 -8.25
N MET A 10 -17.38 -12.00 -7.97
CA MET A 10 -17.55 -10.90 -8.93
C MET A 10 -16.71 -9.68 -8.61
N ARG A 11 -15.77 -9.80 -7.67
CA ARG A 11 -14.85 -8.71 -7.36
C ARG A 11 -13.92 -8.45 -8.55
N ARG A 12 -13.61 -7.17 -8.79
CA ARG A 12 -12.92 -6.74 -10.01
C ARG A 12 -11.78 -5.76 -9.74
N LEU A 13 -11.80 -5.05 -8.62
CA LEU A 13 -10.78 -4.07 -8.25
C LEU A 13 -10.23 -4.40 -6.86
N ILE A 14 -8.91 -4.43 -6.75
CA ILE A 14 -8.22 -4.55 -5.47
C ILE A 14 -7.24 -3.40 -5.28
N CYS A 15 -7.33 -2.72 -4.14
CA CYS A 15 -6.45 -1.63 -3.75
C CYS A 15 -5.60 -2.06 -2.56
N PHE A 16 -4.29 -1.94 -2.70
CA PHE A 16 -3.33 -2.23 -1.64
C PHE A 16 -2.72 -0.95 -1.11
N ASP A 17 -2.53 -0.86 0.20
CA ASP A 17 -1.45 -0.05 0.72
C ASP A 17 -0.10 -0.67 0.34
N MET A 18 0.85 0.16 -0.08
CA MET A 18 2.16 -0.33 -0.53
C MET A 18 2.91 -1.11 0.55
N ASP A 19 2.80 -0.69 1.81
CA ASP A 19 3.50 -1.32 2.93
C ASP A 19 2.97 -2.74 3.22
N SER A 20 1.73 -3.07 2.84
CA SER A 20 1.22 -4.44 2.94
C SER A 20 1.91 -5.42 1.96
N THR A 21 2.54 -4.91 0.91
CA THR A 21 3.32 -5.74 -0.06
C THR A 21 4.81 -5.82 0.30
N ARG A 22 5.24 -5.18 1.39
CA ARG A 22 6.63 -5.11 1.84
C ARG A 22 6.78 -5.56 3.29
N ILE A 23 7.92 -6.12 3.62
CA ILE A 23 8.24 -6.58 4.98
C ILE A 23 8.89 -5.44 5.78
N GLN A 24 8.24 -5.05 6.88
CA GLN A 24 8.78 -4.42 8.08
C GLN A 24 9.29 -2.97 8.01
N THR A 25 9.55 -2.35 6.87
CA THR A 25 10.14 -1.00 6.87
C THR A 25 9.42 -0.08 5.90
N GLU A 26 8.99 1.08 6.39
CA GLU A 26 8.45 2.13 5.53
C GLU A 26 9.57 2.76 4.68
N CYS A 27 9.24 3.13 3.44
CA CYS A 27 10.20 3.72 2.53
C CYS A 27 10.85 5.00 3.08
N ILE A 28 10.08 5.81 3.81
CA ILE A 28 10.60 7.03 4.42
C ILE A 28 11.66 6.75 5.49
N ASP A 29 11.52 5.66 6.23
CA ASP A 29 12.50 5.28 7.26
C ASP A 29 13.82 4.86 6.62
N GLU A 30 13.78 4.14 5.49
CA GLU A 30 14.99 3.79 4.74
C GLU A 30 15.68 5.02 4.15
N LEU A 31 14.91 5.95 3.57
CA LEU A 31 15.45 7.22 3.10
C LEU A 31 16.07 8.03 4.24
N ALA A 32 15.41 8.08 5.39
CA ALA A 32 15.90 8.79 6.57
C ALA A 32 17.21 8.21 7.08
N LYS A 33 17.37 6.90 7.09
CA LYS A 33 18.63 6.22 7.43
C LYS A 33 19.76 6.64 6.47
N ARG A 34 19.49 6.66 5.17
CA ARG A 34 20.46 7.10 4.16
C ARG A 34 20.84 8.58 4.29
N ALA A 35 19.92 9.41 4.75
CA ALA A 35 20.16 10.84 5.01
C ALA A 35 20.80 11.11 6.38
N GLY A 36 20.95 10.10 7.25
CA GLY A 36 21.46 10.27 8.60
C GLY A 36 20.50 10.95 9.57
N VAL A 37 19.21 10.94 9.28
CA VAL A 37 18.15 11.58 10.07
C VAL A 37 17.11 10.61 10.62
N GLY A 38 17.44 9.33 10.68
CA GLY A 38 16.51 8.27 11.12
C GLY A 38 15.89 8.53 12.49
N ASP A 39 16.67 8.95 13.47
CA ASP A 39 16.18 9.25 14.83
C ASP A 39 15.19 10.41 14.85
N LYS A 40 15.46 11.48 14.09
CA LYS A 40 14.58 12.64 13.97
C LYS A 40 13.25 12.28 13.30
N VAL A 41 13.31 11.47 12.24
CA VAL A 41 12.10 11.00 11.54
C VAL A 41 11.28 10.09 12.45
N SER A 42 11.91 9.19 13.19
CA SER A 42 11.22 8.32 14.16
C SER A 42 10.52 9.13 15.27
N GLU A 43 11.12 10.20 15.74
CA GLU A 43 10.52 11.10 16.74
C GLU A 43 9.25 11.77 16.19
N ILE A 44 9.30 12.29 14.96
CA ILE A 44 8.14 12.91 14.32
C ILE A 44 7.02 11.88 14.11
N THR A 45 7.36 10.68 13.68
CA THR A 45 6.40 9.59 13.54
C THR A 45 5.74 9.24 14.87
N ALA A 46 6.50 9.18 15.97
CA ALA A 46 5.97 8.94 17.30
C ALA A 46 5.00 10.05 17.74
N ARG A 47 5.29 11.30 17.49
CA ARG A 47 4.38 12.43 17.77
C ARG A 47 3.07 12.31 17.02
N ALA A 48 3.11 11.90 15.76
CA ALA A 48 1.91 11.65 14.96
C ALA A 48 1.10 10.47 15.52
N MET A 49 1.76 9.40 15.93
CA MET A 49 1.09 8.23 16.53
C MET A 49 0.45 8.55 17.88
N HIS A 50 0.98 9.51 18.64
CA HIS A 50 0.39 10.02 19.89
C HIS A 50 -0.71 11.06 19.67
N GLY A 51 -0.99 11.44 18.42
CA GLY A 51 -2.02 12.42 18.08
C GLY A 51 -1.61 13.88 18.32
N GLU A 52 -0.33 14.16 18.53
CA GLU A 52 0.19 15.53 18.73
C GLU A 52 0.18 16.35 17.42
N ILE A 53 0.41 15.69 16.30
CA ILE A 53 0.35 16.26 14.95
C ILE A 53 -0.44 15.34 14.03
N ASP A 54 -1.03 15.88 12.98
CA ASP A 54 -1.75 15.08 11.98
C ASP A 54 -0.79 14.44 10.98
N PHE A 55 -1.33 13.57 10.13
CA PHE A 55 -0.54 12.87 9.12
C PHE A 55 0.13 13.84 8.13
N LYS A 56 -0.59 14.86 7.67
CA LYS A 56 -0.06 15.80 6.67
C LYS A 56 1.07 16.64 7.24
N GLU A 57 0.92 17.11 8.45
CA GLU A 57 1.97 17.86 9.16
C GLU A 57 3.20 16.99 9.42
N SER A 58 3.00 15.78 9.93
CA SER A 58 4.06 14.79 10.12
C SER A 58 4.79 14.47 8.80
N PHE A 59 4.05 14.27 7.71
CA PHE A 59 4.60 14.02 6.39
C PHE A 59 5.51 15.16 5.92
N LYS A 60 5.04 16.40 6.02
CA LYS A 60 5.82 17.60 5.64
C LYS A 60 7.11 17.73 6.43
N GLU A 61 7.04 17.54 7.74
CA GLU A 61 8.21 17.62 8.62
C GLU A 61 9.25 16.53 8.30
N ARG A 62 8.80 15.30 8.07
CA ARG A 62 9.68 14.17 7.74
C ARG A 62 10.34 14.34 6.37
N VAL A 63 9.58 14.75 5.37
CA VAL A 63 10.11 14.99 4.01
C VAL A 63 11.14 16.13 4.02
N ALA A 64 10.90 17.19 4.78
CA ALA A 64 11.84 18.31 4.89
C ALA A 64 13.23 17.87 5.38
N LEU A 65 13.30 16.87 6.25
CA LEU A 65 14.55 16.30 6.74
C LEU A 65 15.36 15.54 5.68
N LEU A 66 14.75 15.15 4.57
CA LEU A 66 15.42 14.45 3.46
C LEU A 66 16.15 15.39 2.50
N LYS A 67 16.07 16.70 2.71
CA LYS A 67 16.74 17.69 1.87
C LYS A 67 18.23 17.39 1.72
N GLY A 68 18.70 17.40 0.48
CA GLY A 68 20.10 17.16 0.12
C GLY A 68 20.46 15.70 -0.11
N LEU A 69 19.56 14.75 0.16
CA LEU A 69 19.77 13.34 -0.14
C LEU A 69 19.80 13.12 -1.65
N ASP A 70 20.80 12.40 -2.15
CA ASP A 70 20.87 12.00 -3.54
C ASP A 70 19.69 11.10 -3.92
N ALA A 71 18.92 11.50 -4.93
CA ALA A 71 17.74 10.76 -5.36
C ALA A 71 18.06 9.35 -5.89
N SER A 72 19.31 9.11 -6.34
CA SER A 72 19.74 7.80 -6.85
C SER A 72 19.69 6.69 -5.79
N VAL A 73 19.69 7.02 -4.49
CA VAL A 73 19.56 6.03 -3.42
C VAL A 73 18.22 5.31 -3.43
N MET A 74 17.18 5.92 -4.03
CA MET A 74 15.86 5.29 -4.12
C MET A 74 15.88 4.01 -4.94
N LYS A 75 16.71 3.95 -5.98
CA LYS A 75 16.89 2.73 -6.79
C LYS A 75 17.46 1.60 -5.95
N ASP A 76 18.53 1.85 -5.22
CA ASP A 76 19.17 0.86 -4.36
C ASP A 76 18.20 0.35 -3.27
N ILE A 77 17.47 1.27 -2.64
CA ILE A 77 16.45 0.92 -1.64
C ILE A 77 15.37 0.03 -2.26
N ALA A 78 14.82 0.41 -3.42
CA ALA A 78 13.75 -0.34 -4.08
C ALA A 78 14.18 -1.77 -4.45
N GLU A 79 15.40 -1.92 -4.97
CA GLU A 79 15.95 -3.21 -5.41
C GLU A 79 16.26 -4.15 -4.23
N ASN A 80 16.60 -3.60 -3.08
CA ASN A 80 17.02 -4.36 -1.88
C ASN A 80 15.93 -4.48 -0.81
N MET A 81 14.78 -3.83 -0.97
CA MET A 81 13.68 -4.00 -0.01
C MET A 81 12.99 -5.34 -0.19
N PRO A 82 12.84 -6.13 0.90
CA PRO A 82 12.16 -7.40 0.82
C PRO A 82 10.69 -7.23 0.42
N ILE A 83 10.20 -8.11 -0.43
CA ILE A 83 8.79 -8.21 -0.79
C ILE A 83 8.11 -9.20 0.17
N THR A 84 6.88 -8.88 0.58
CA THR A 84 6.08 -9.75 1.45
C THR A 84 5.88 -11.11 0.80
N GLU A 85 6.05 -12.17 1.59
CA GLU A 85 5.83 -13.54 1.13
C GLU A 85 4.45 -13.71 0.50
N GLY A 86 4.41 -14.38 -0.64
CA GLY A 86 3.17 -14.65 -1.37
C GLY A 86 2.74 -13.54 -2.35
N THR A 87 3.45 -12.40 -2.40
CA THR A 87 3.08 -11.30 -3.29
C THR A 87 3.13 -11.71 -4.77
N ASP A 88 4.17 -12.41 -5.20
CA ASP A 88 4.31 -12.85 -6.59
C ASP A 88 3.13 -13.74 -7.02
N ARG A 89 2.76 -14.70 -6.18
CA ARG A 89 1.62 -15.59 -6.40
C ARG A 89 0.30 -14.82 -6.44
N LEU A 90 0.08 -13.95 -5.47
CA LEU A 90 -1.13 -13.14 -5.40
C LEU A 90 -1.32 -12.29 -6.65
N MET A 91 -0.29 -11.55 -7.05
CA MET A 91 -0.37 -10.68 -8.21
C MET A 91 -0.60 -11.46 -9.50
N SER A 92 0.06 -12.59 -9.68
CA SER A 92 -0.11 -13.47 -10.83
C SER A 92 -1.55 -13.98 -10.94
N VAL A 93 -2.11 -14.50 -9.86
CA VAL A 93 -3.49 -15.02 -9.85
C VAL A 93 -4.50 -13.90 -10.09
N LEU A 94 -4.37 -12.76 -9.44
CA LEU A 94 -5.27 -11.63 -9.62
C LEU A 94 -5.29 -11.16 -11.08
N LYS A 95 -4.14 -11.04 -11.71
CA LYS A 95 -4.04 -10.64 -13.12
C LYS A 95 -4.67 -11.66 -14.05
N THR A 96 -4.39 -12.94 -13.84
CA THR A 96 -4.99 -14.04 -14.63
C THR A 96 -6.52 -14.04 -14.50
N CYS A 97 -7.05 -13.69 -13.34
CA CYS A 97 -8.49 -13.60 -13.09
C CYS A 97 -9.13 -12.27 -13.54
N GLY A 98 -8.36 -11.38 -14.17
CA GLY A 98 -8.88 -10.13 -14.73
C GLY A 98 -9.12 -9.01 -13.71
N TYR A 99 -8.51 -9.09 -12.52
CA TYR A 99 -8.58 -7.99 -11.54
C TYR A 99 -7.79 -6.78 -12.01
N LYS A 100 -8.35 -5.60 -11.78
CA LYS A 100 -7.59 -4.35 -11.76
C LYS A 100 -6.93 -4.21 -10.41
N ILE A 101 -5.66 -3.83 -10.41
CA ILE A 101 -4.84 -3.73 -9.20
C ILE A 101 -4.36 -2.29 -9.06
N ALA A 102 -4.57 -1.70 -7.88
CA ALA A 102 -4.14 -0.37 -7.53
C ALA A 102 -3.27 -0.39 -6.27
N ILE A 103 -2.25 0.46 -6.25
CA ILE A 103 -1.51 0.83 -5.03
C ILE A 103 -1.92 2.25 -4.64
N LEU A 104 -2.43 2.40 -3.41
CA LEU A 104 -2.80 3.68 -2.81
C LEU A 104 -1.96 3.85 -1.54
N SER A 105 -0.99 4.75 -1.56
CA SER A 105 0.05 4.79 -0.55
C SER A 105 0.34 6.18 -0.01
N GLY A 106 0.53 6.28 1.30
CA GLY A 106 1.15 7.44 1.94
C GLY A 106 2.68 7.52 1.75
N GLY A 107 3.29 6.52 1.12
CA GLY A 107 4.71 6.52 0.72
C GLY A 107 4.96 7.29 -0.59
N PHE A 108 5.98 6.90 -1.33
CA PHE A 108 6.47 7.69 -2.46
C PHE A 108 6.27 7.00 -3.82
N THR A 109 6.01 7.82 -4.82
CA THR A 109 5.73 7.37 -6.20
C THR A 109 6.84 6.52 -6.79
N TYR A 110 8.10 6.79 -6.51
CA TYR A 110 9.22 6.00 -7.01
C TYR A 110 9.06 4.50 -6.69
N PHE A 111 8.74 4.20 -5.46
CA PHE A 111 8.58 2.80 -5.00
C PHE A 111 7.30 2.16 -5.52
N GLY A 112 6.23 2.95 -5.63
CA GLY A 112 4.99 2.49 -6.26
C GLY A 112 5.18 2.15 -7.74
N GLU A 113 5.91 2.98 -8.47
CA GLU A 113 6.24 2.75 -9.87
C GLU A 113 7.18 1.54 -10.06
N TYR A 114 8.10 1.32 -9.13
CA TYR A 114 8.93 0.12 -9.13
C TYR A 114 8.08 -1.16 -9.03
N LEU A 115 7.10 -1.18 -8.12
CA LEU A 115 6.18 -2.30 -7.97
C LEU A 115 5.24 -2.43 -9.18
N ARG A 116 4.79 -1.31 -9.74
CA ARG A 116 3.95 -1.29 -10.94
C ARG A 116 4.64 -1.99 -12.12
N LYS A 117 5.89 -1.68 -12.37
CA LYS A 117 6.68 -2.30 -13.42
C LYS A 117 6.94 -3.79 -13.16
N LYS A 118 7.20 -4.13 -11.90
CA LYS A 118 7.50 -5.52 -11.51
C LYS A 118 6.27 -6.43 -11.64
N TYR A 119 5.09 -5.97 -11.26
CA TYR A 119 3.88 -6.79 -11.18
C TYR A 119 2.80 -6.42 -12.22
N GLY A 120 3.02 -5.40 -13.03
CA GLY A 120 2.02 -4.94 -13.98
C GLY A 120 0.77 -4.37 -13.31
N ILE A 121 0.96 -3.59 -12.25
CA ILE A 121 -0.11 -2.91 -11.52
C ILE A 121 -0.74 -1.83 -12.38
N ASP A 122 -2.06 -1.68 -12.34
CA ASP A 122 -2.81 -0.79 -13.22
C ASP A 122 -2.81 0.67 -12.75
N TYR A 123 -2.83 0.91 -11.43
CA TYR A 123 -2.91 2.25 -10.84
C TYR A 123 -1.92 2.39 -9.70
N VAL A 124 -1.22 3.51 -9.64
CA VAL A 124 -0.36 3.90 -8.51
C VAL A 124 -0.65 5.34 -8.13
N TYR A 125 -1.05 5.57 -6.90
CA TYR A 125 -1.20 6.88 -6.29
C TYR A 125 -0.41 6.91 -4.99
N ALA A 126 0.55 7.81 -4.93
CA ALA A 126 1.45 8.00 -3.79
C ALA A 126 1.93 9.45 -3.78
N ASN A 127 2.80 9.79 -2.85
CA ASN A 127 3.36 11.13 -2.76
C ASN A 127 4.62 11.26 -3.61
N GLU A 128 4.74 12.35 -4.35
CA GLU A 128 5.88 12.61 -5.19
C GLU A 128 6.89 13.49 -4.46
N LEU A 129 8.13 13.05 -4.36
CA LEU A 129 9.24 13.85 -3.86
C LEU A 129 9.77 14.77 -4.95
N GLU A 130 9.97 16.05 -4.61
CA GLU A 130 10.62 16.98 -5.52
C GLU A 130 12.12 16.73 -5.58
N ILE A 131 12.64 16.59 -6.80
CA ILE A 131 14.07 16.41 -7.08
C ILE A 131 14.57 17.69 -7.75
N GLY A 132 15.64 18.26 -7.22
CA GLY A 132 16.28 19.45 -7.80
C GLY A 132 17.12 19.12 -9.04
N ASP A 133 17.56 20.17 -9.73
CA ASP A 133 18.40 20.05 -10.94
C ASP A 133 19.75 19.38 -10.64
N ASP A 134 20.19 19.39 -9.39
CA ASP A 134 21.39 18.71 -8.92
C ASP A 134 21.21 17.21 -8.65
N GLY A 135 20.00 16.68 -8.87
CA GLY A 135 19.66 15.28 -8.63
C GLY A 135 19.40 14.93 -7.15
N LYS A 136 19.31 15.95 -6.29
CA LYS A 136 19.07 15.77 -4.86
C LYS A 136 17.63 16.13 -4.49
N LEU A 137 17.14 15.49 -3.43
CA LEU A 137 15.84 15.84 -2.85
C LEU A 137 15.89 17.26 -2.30
N THR A 138 14.84 18.03 -2.57
CA THR A 138 14.73 19.41 -2.12
C THR A 138 14.16 19.55 -0.70
N GLY A 139 13.63 18.46 -0.15
CA GLY A 139 12.86 18.45 1.09
C GLY A 139 11.40 18.86 0.90
N ARG A 140 10.95 18.98 -0.34
CA ARG A 140 9.56 19.29 -0.71
C ARG A 140 8.93 18.13 -1.47
N TYR A 141 7.62 18.16 -1.58
CA TYR A 141 6.83 17.20 -2.35
C TYR A 141 5.98 17.94 -3.39
N VAL A 142 5.51 17.20 -4.39
CA VAL A 142 4.70 17.72 -5.50
C VAL A 142 3.28 17.19 -5.38
N GLY A 143 2.29 18.07 -5.58
CA GLY A 143 0.88 17.70 -5.57
C GLY A 143 0.27 17.52 -4.18
N ASP A 144 -0.90 16.88 -4.14
CA ASP A 144 -1.64 16.63 -2.91
C ASP A 144 -1.09 15.44 -2.14
N ILE A 145 -1.11 15.56 -0.81
CA ILE A 145 -0.70 14.46 0.07
C ILE A 145 -1.77 13.37 0.06
N VAL A 146 -1.34 12.13 -0.15
CA VAL A 146 -2.20 10.94 -0.05
C VAL A 146 -2.25 10.50 1.42
N ASP A 147 -3.29 10.94 2.10
CA ASP A 147 -3.62 10.50 3.47
C ASP A 147 -4.71 9.42 3.44
N GLY A 148 -5.20 9.01 4.62
CA GLY A 148 -6.23 7.97 4.73
C GLY A 148 -7.54 8.33 4.03
N GLN A 149 -7.99 9.57 4.15
CA GLN A 149 -9.19 10.05 3.48
C GLN A 149 -9.01 10.07 1.95
N ARG A 150 -7.84 10.50 1.48
CA ARG A 150 -7.53 10.51 0.05
C ARG A 150 -7.47 9.10 -0.54
N LYS A 151 -6.96 8.12 0.20
CA LYS A 151 -7.00 6.71 -0.22
C LYS A 151 -8.44 6.23 -0.46
N ALA A 152 -9.34 6.53 0.46
CA ALA A 152 -10.76 6.18 0.32
C ALA A 152 -11.41 6.84 -0.91
N GLU A 153 -11.13 8.13 -1.13
CA GLU A 153 -11.61 8.85 -2.30
C GLU A 153 -11.07 8.26 -3.60
N LEU A 154 -9.78 7.92 -3.65
CA LEU A 154 -9.14 7.31 -4.81
C LEU A 154 -9.71 5.92 -5.13
N LEU A 155 -9.98 5.11 -4.12
CA LEU A 155 -10.65 3.81 -4.32
C LEU A 155 -12.01 4.00 -5.01
N LYS A 156 -12.82 4.94 -4.54
CA LYS A 156 -14.12 5.25 -5.16
C LYS A 156 -13.97 5.76 -6.59
N LEU A 157 -12.99 6.64 -6.82
CA LEU A 157 -12.73 7.20 -8.15
C LEU A 157 -12.30 6.12 -9.14
N ILE A 158 -11.39 5.24 -8.76
CA ILE A 158 -10.92 4.13 -9.60
C ILE A 158 -12.08 3.16 -9.89
N ALA A 159 -12.89 2.84 -8.87
CA ALA A 159 -14.07 2.00 -9.05
C ALA A 159 -15.04 2.61 -10.08
N GLN A 160 -15.23 3.92 -10.04
CA GLN A 160 -16.08 4.64 -11.01
C GLN A 160 -15.49 4.58 -12.43
N VAL A 161 -14.18 4.80 -12.58
CA VAL A 161 -13.47 4.73 -13.87
C VAL A 161 -13.57 3.32 -14.45
N GLU A 162 -13.38 2.29 -13.65
CA GLU A 162 -13.45 0.88 -14.05
C GLU A 162 -14.90 0.35 -14.15
N ARG A 163 -15.90 1.18 -13.83
CA ARG A 163 -17.33 0.81 -13.85
C ARG A 163 -17.64 -0.41 -12.99
N VAL A 164 -17.04 -0.48 -11.81
CA VAL A 164 -17.33 -1.50 -10.81
C VAL A 164 -18.06 -0.90 -9.62
N ASN A 165 -18.97 -1.66 -9.03
CA ASN A 165 -19.64 -1.27 -7.80
C ASN A 165 -18.67 -1.37 -6.62
N LEU A 166 -18.85 -0.57 -5.58
CA LEU A 166 -18.04 -0.66 -4.36
C LEU A 166 -18.10 -2.06 -3.73
N ALA A 167 -19.23 -2.78 -3.84
CA ALA A 167 -19.34 -4.17 -3.42
C ALA A 167 -18.38 -5.13 -4.16
N GLN A 168 -17.86 -4.73 -5.31
CA GLN A 168 -16.89 -5.49 -6.12
C GLN A 168 -15.45 -5.07 -5.86
N THR A 169 -15.20 -4.22 -4.88
CA THR A 169 -13.88 -3.73 -4.52
C THR A 169 -13.32 -4.42 -3.28
N ILE A 170 -11.99 -4.52 -3.23
CA ILE A 170 -11.23 -5.04 -2.10
C ILE A 170 -10.22 -3.99 -1.71
N ALA A 171 -10.06 -3.75 -0.42
CA ALA A 171 -8.99 -2.93 0.11
C ALA A 171 -8.16 -3.70 1.13
N VAL A 172 -6.85 -3.59 1.02
CA VAL A 172 -5.89 -4.28 1.89
C VAL A 172 -4.94 -3.25 2.50
N GLY A 173 -4.82 -3.24 3.81
CA GLY A 173 -3.93 -2.34 4.52
C GLY A 173 -3.53 -2.87 5.90
N ASP A 174 -2.54 -2.22 6.52
CA ASP A 174 -1.96 -2.61 7.81
C ASP A 174 -2.01 -1.50 8.87
N GLY A 175 -2.21 -0.27 8.46
CA GLY A 175 -2.17 0.91 9.30
C GLY A 175 -3.54 1.55 9.57
N ALA A 176 -3.60 2.40 10.60
CA ALA A 176 -4.81 3.16 10.93
C ALA A 176 -5.23 4.12 9.81
N ASN A 177 -4.28 4.60 9.02
CA ASN A 177 -4.53 5.44 7.83
C ASN A 177 -5.21 4.67 6.68
N ASP A 178 -5.27 3.35 6.73
CA ASP A 178 -5.98 2.53 5.74
C ASP A 178 -7.45 2.28 6.11
N LEU A 179 -7.86 2.58 7.35
CA LEU A 179 -9.22 2.32 7.83
C LEU A 179 -10.32 2.98 6.99
N PRO A 180 -10.19 4.25 6.55
CA PRO A 180 -11.19 4.85 5.66
C PRO A 180 -11.36 4.07 4.35
N MET A 181 -10.28 3.67 3.72
CA MET A 181 -10.28 2.86 2.49
C MET A 181 -10.87 1.48 2.74
N ILE A 182 -10.45 0.80 3.80
CA ILE A 182 -10.95 -0.53 4.22
C ILE A 182 -12.46 -0.48 4.47
N GLY A 183 -12.95 0.58 5.10
CA GLY A 183 -14.37 0.78 5.41
C GLY A 183 -15.25 1.01 4.18
N GLU A 184 -14.72 1.66 3.14
CA GLU A 184 -15.45 1.95 1.90
C GLU A 184 -15.50 0.77 0.94
N ALA A 185 -14.54 -0.12 0.98
CA ALA A 185 -14.47 -1.28 0.09
C ALA A 185 -15.57 -2.31 0.40
N GLY A 186 -15.98 -3.06 -0.60
CA GLY A 186 -16.88 -4.20 -0.42
C GLY A 186 -16.29 -5.29 0.45
N LEU A 187 -14.98 -5.48 0.40
CA LEU A 187 -14.21 -6.35 1.29
C LEU A 187 -12.98 -5.60 1.78
N GLY A 188 -12.92 -5.31 3.06
CA GLY A 188 -11.76 -4.71 3.72
C GLY A 188 -10.95 -5.77 4.46
N ILE A 189 -9.66 -5.83 4.21
CA ILE A 189 -8.75 -6.81 4.81
C ILE A 189 -7.63 -6.07 5.53
N ALA A 190 -7.51 -6.33 6.84
CA ALA A 190 -6.35 -5.95 7.62
C ALA A 190 -5.28 -7.04 7.51
N PHE A 191 -4.10 -6.68 7.00
CA PHE A 191 -3.00 -7.61 6.77
C PHE A 191 -1.83 -7.31 7.71
N HIS A 192 -1.48 -8.24 8.60
CA HIS A 192 -0.45 -8.09 9.64
C HIS A 192 -0.57 -6.77 10.42
N ALA A 193 -1.81 -6.35 10.66
CA ALA A 193 -2.13 -5.06 11.24
C ALA A 193 -2.09 -5.09 12.77
N LYS A 194 -1.97 -3.90 13.36
CA LYS A 194 -2.09 -3.71 14.81
C LYS A 194 -3.51 -4.05 15.28
N PRO A 195 -3.71 -4.45 16.56
CA PRO A 195 -5.02 -4.87 17.08
C PRO A 195 -6.15 -3.88 16.83
N ARG A 196 -5.88 -2.57 16.90
CA ARG A 196 -6.87 -1.51 16.62
C ARG A 196 -7.39 -1.57 15.18
N VAL A 197 -6.52 -1.87 14.23
CA VAL A 197 -6.88 -1.97 12.81
C VAL A 197 -7.65 -3.26 12.56
N VAL A 198 -7.21 -4.36 13.16
CA VAL A 198 -7.88 -5.68 13.09
C VAL A 198 -9.31 -5.59 13.60
N ALA A 199 -9.54 -4.89 14.73
CA ALA A 199 -10.86 -4.74 15.33
C ALA A 199 -11.87 -3.97 14.44
N ASN A 200 -11.36 -3.12 13.53
CA ASN A 200 -12.18 -2.29 12.64
C ASN A 200 -12.30 -2.84 11.20
N ALA A 201 -11.61 -3.92 10.89
CA ALA A 201 -11.68 -4.59 9.58
C ALA A 201 -12.62 -5.79 9.65
N LYS A 202 -13.36 -6.06 8.55
CA LYS A 202 -14.25 -7.23 8.46
C LYS A 202 -13.47 -8.54 8.41
N GLN A 203 -12.28 -8.53 7.84
CA GLN A 203 -11.38 -9.68 7.70
C GLN A 203 -9.96 -9.28 8.09
N SER A 204 -9.16 -10.24 8.57
CA SER A 204 -7.75 -10.01 8.89
C SER A 204 -6.91 -11.24 8.57
N ILE A 205 -5.63 -11.00 8.23
CA ILE A 205 -4.61 -12.03 7.99
C ILE A 205 -3.38 -11.66 8.81
N ASN A 206 -3.01 -12.49 9.80
CA ASN A 206 -1.90 -12.21 10.71
C ASN A 206 -0.79 -13.27 10.70
N THR A 207 -1.05 -14.45 10.15
CA THR A 207 -0.15 -15.62 10.24
C THR A 207 0.22 -16.23 8.89
N MET A 208 -0.41 -15.80 7.81
CA MET A 208 -0.19 -16.29 6.45
C MET A 208 0.50 -15.22 5.61
N GLY A 209 1.10 -15.62 4.50
CA GLY A 209 1.53 -14.69 3.46
C GLY A 209 0.36 -13.92 2.86
N ILE A 210 0.65 -12.85 2.11
CA ILE A 210 -0.39 -11.99 1.52
C ILE A 210 -1.28 -12.73 0.52
N ASP A 211 -0.80 -13.83 -0.07
CA ASP A 211 -1.59 -14.72 -0.93
C ASP A 211 -2.75 -15.41 -0.20
N GLY A 212 -2.76 -15.38 1.14
CA GLY A 212 -3.93 -15.76 1.94
C GLY A 212 -5.20 -14.98 1.59
N ILE A 213 -5.08 -13.81 0.98
CA ILE A 213 -6.20 -13.05 0.41
C ILE A 213 -7.02 -13.89 -0.58
N LEU A 214 -6.37 -14.75 -1.33
CA LEU A 214 -7.01 -15.61 -2.34
C LEU A 214 -8.11 -16.50 -1.73
N TYR A 215 -7.96 -16.93 -0.49
CA TYR A 215 -9.00 -17.69 0.22
C TYR A 215 -10.25 -16.87 0.46
N PHE A 216 -10.11 -15.59 0.78
CA PHE A 216 -11.25 -14.69 0.93
C PHE A 216 -11.98 -14.44 -0.39
N LEU A 217 -11.29 -14.59 -1.51
CA LEU A 217 -11.86 -14.46 -2.85
C LEU A 217 -12.53 -15.76 -3.35
N GLY A 218 -12.43 -16.85 -2.57
CA GLY A 218 -13.06 -18.12 -2.90
C GLY A 218 -12.20 -19.09 -3.72
N PHE A 219 -10.92 -18.80 -3.90
CA PHE A 219 -9.99 -19.76 -4.52
C PHE A 219 -9.70 -20.90 -3.56
N LYS A 220 -9.72 -22.13 -4.09
CA LYS A 220 -9.35 -23.34 -3.35
C LYS A 220 -7.91 -23.72 -3.69
N ASP A 221 -7.24 -24.43 -2.79
CA ASP A 221 -5.85 -24.89 -3.01
C ASP A 221 -5.69 -25.71 -4.30
N SER A 222 -6.71 -26.49 -4.69
CA SER A 222 -6.71 -27.24 -5.92
C SER A 222 -6.60 -26.36 -7.18
N TYR A 223 -7.11 -25.14 -7.13
CA TYR A 223 -6.98 -24.18 -8.24
C TYR A 223 -5.63 -23.47 -8.23
N LEU A 224 -5.04 -23.30 -7.05
CA LEU A 224 -3.79 -22.55 -6.87
C LEU A 224 -2.56 -23.41 -7.19
N GLY A 225 -2.68 -24.74 -7.07
CA GLY A 225 -1.59 -25.69 -7.38
C GLY A 225 -1.33 -25.86 -8.88
N GLU A 226 -2.32 -25.66 -9.72
CA GLU A 226 -2.18 -25.82 -11.18
C GLU A 226 -1.64 -24.56 -11.87
N GLN A 227 -1.85 -23.38 -11.29
CA GLN A 227 -1.41 -22.10 -11.87
C GLN A 227 -0.05 -21.62 -11.36
N GLY A 228 0.48 -22.22 -10.31
CA GLY A 228 1.83 -21.92 -9.78
C GLY A 228 2.98 -22.61 -10.50
N LYS A 229 2.70 -23.28 -11.63
CA LYS A 229 3.69 -24.02 -12.45
C LYS A 229 3.88 -23.44 -13.87
N LEU A 230 3.50 -22.18 -14.06
CA LEU A 230 3.79 -21.47 -15.32
C LEU A 230 4.92 -20.47 -15.14
#